data_f2dbe00cd13904973b8ce5fbee4fd816
#
_entry.id   f2dbe00cd13904973b8ce5fbee4fd816
#
_cell.length_a   1.000
_cell.length_b   1.000
_cell.length_c   1.000
_cell.angle_alpha   90.00
_cell.angle_beta   90.00
_cell.angle_gamma   90.00
#
_symmetry.space_group_name_H-M   'P 1'
#
loop_
_entity.id
_entity.type
_entity.pdbx_description
1 polymer ?
#
loop_
_entity_poly.entity_id
_entity_poly.type
_entity_poly.pdbx_seq_one_letter_code
_entity_poly.pdbx_strand_id
1 'polypeptide(L)'
;MPGLFIIAHAPLASALKLAAGHCFPEMAQHLQALDVPPNLPCEELEAQARVLLGMAQGSDARGEVLILTDVFGATPCNTVQRLADGQHVKVITGVNVPMLWRALNYASEPLDTLVTRALAGGTQGVMQIASSRPQNQASQPTSHDQDHRQHQQ
;
A
#
# COMPACT_ATOMS: atom_id res chain seq x y z
N MET A 1 -14.04 12.55 -4.78
CA MET A 1 -13.02 11.48 -4.72
C MET A 1 -12.04 11.85 -3.61
N PRO A 2 -11.89 11.01 -2.57
CA PRO A 2 -10.95 11.30 -1.49
C PRO A 2 -9.54 11.57 -2.00
N GLY A 3 -8.86 12.55 -1.40
CA GLY A 3 -7.46 12.81 -1.69
C GLY A 3 -6.56 11.70 -1.14
N LEU A 4 -5.39 11.51 -1.74
CA LEU A 4 -4.37 10.58 -1.27
C LEU A 4 -3.11 11.35 -0.90
N PHE A 5 -2.56 11.06 0.27
CA PHE A 5 -1.36 11.70 0.77
C PHE A 5 -0.45 10.68 1.45
N ILE A 6 0.82 10.63 1.04
CA ILE A 6 1.84 9.79 1.69
C ILE A 6 2.79 10.69 2.47
N ILE A 7 2.99 10.38 3.74
CA ILE A 7 4.02 10.98 4.58
C ILE A 7 4.87 9.89 5.20
N ALA A 8 6.16 9.90 4.94
CA ALA A 8 7.08 8.83 5.34
C ALA A 8 8.51 9.34 5.47
N HIS A 9 9.37 8.57 6.13
CA HIS A 9 10.79 8.88 6.18
C HIS A 9 11.37 9.06 4.78
N ALA A 10 12.18 10.10 4.61
CA ALA A 10 12.83 10.38 3.34
C ALA A 10 13.75 9.22 2.91
N PRO A 11 13.73 8.79 1.65
CA PRO A 11 12.99 9.30 0.50
C PRO A 11 11.74 8.48 0.14
N LEU A 12 11.12 7.78 1.10
CA LEU A 12 10.12 6.77 0.79
C LEU A 12 8.84 7.33 0.16
N ALA A 13 8.32 8.45 0.66
CA ALA A 13 7.06 9.00 0.15
C ALA A 13 7.17 9.40 -1.33
N SER A 14 8.21 10.13 -1.70
CA SER A 14 8.45 10.53 -3.09
C SER A 14 8.79 9.32 -3.97
N ALA A 15 9.52 8.33 -3.46
CA ALA A 15 9.81 7.11 -4.19
C ALA A 15 8.54 6.29 -4.49
N LEU A 16 7.63 6.18 -3.52
CA LEU A 16 6.32 5.53 -3.72
C LEU A 16 5.48 6.26 -4.76
N LYS A 17 5.44 7.60 -4.70
CA LYS A 17 4.75 8.41 -5.71
C LYS A 17 5.35 8.21 -7.11
N LEU A 18 6.66 8.18 -7.21
CA LEU A 18 7.36 7.93 -8.48
C LEU A 18 7.01 6.54 -9.02
N ALA A 19 7.05 5.51 -8.18
CA ALA A 19 6.67 4.16 -8.56
C ALA A 19 5.20 4.09 -9.01
N ALA A 20 4.30 4.79 -8.32
CA ALA A 20 2.90 4.89 -8.71
C ALA A 20 2.73 5.52 -10.10
N GLY A 21 3.57 6.48 -10.46
CA GLY A 21 3.56 7.12 -11.78
C GLY A 21 3.79 6.16 -12.94
N HIS A 22 4.47 5.04 -12.73
CA HIS A 22 4.67 4.03 -13.77
C HIS A 22 3.40 3.21 -14.06
N CYS A 23 2.59 2.93 -13.04
CA CYS A 23 1.41 2.08 -13.16
C CYS A 23 0.10 2.88 -13.22
N PHE A 24 0.06 4.04 -12.62
CA PHE A 24 -1.11 4.90 -12.46
C PHE A 24 -0.77 6.36 -12.79
N PRO A 25 -0.33 6.68 -14.03
CA PRO A 25 0.21 8.00 -14.36
C PRO A 25 -0.76 9.14 -14.09
N GLU A 26 -2.05 8.96 -14.34
CA GLU A 26 -3.07 9.97 -14.11
C GLU A 26 -3.33 10.18 -12.61
N MET A 27 -3.51 9.09 -11.86
CA MET A 27 -3.80 9.15 -10.43
C MET A 27 -2.61 9.65 -9.61
N ALA A 28 -1.39 9.31 -10.01
CA ALA A 28 -0.18 9.73 -9.31
C ALA A 28 0.02 11.25 -9.32
N GLN A 29 -0.54 11.97 -10.30
CA GLN A 29 -0.48 13.43 -10.35
C GLN A 29 -1.24 14.09 -9.18
N HIS A 30 -2.30 13.43 -8.69
CA HIS A 30 -3.12 13.92 -7.59
C HIS A 30 -2.64 13.40 -6.21
N LEU A 31 -1.69 12.49 -6.20
CA LEU A 31 -1.10 11.94 -5.00
C LEU A 31 -0.12 12.94 -4.38
N GLN A 32 -0.38 13.36 -3.14
CA GLN A 32 0.57 14.18 -2.39
C GLN A 32 1.61 13.30 -1.70
N ALA A 33 2.85 13.76 -1.62
CA ALA A 33 3.94 13.03 -0.96
C ALA A 33 4.83 14.00 -0.18
N LEU A 34 5.13 13.64 1.07
CA LEU A 34 6.04 14.38 1.93
C LEU A 34 7.11 13.44 2.50
N ASP A 35 8.34 13.69 2.12
CA ASP A 35 9.50 13.03 2.70
C ASP A 35 9.91 13.75 3.99
N VAL A 36 10.08 12.98 5.07
CA VAL A 36 10.47 13.47 6.38
C VAL A 36 11.95 13.23 6.59
N PRO A 37 12.81 14.24 6.48
CA PRO A 37 14.24 14.12 6.78
C PRO A 37 14.47 13.99 8.28
N PRO A 38 15.63 13.43 8.72
CA PRO A 38 15.87 13.10 10.13
C PRO A 38 15.94 14.32 11.06
N ASN A 39 16.24 15.50 10.56
CA ASN A 39 16.53 16.69 11.38
C ASN A 39 15.55 17.85 11.18
N LEU A 40 14.38 17.59 10.59
CA LEU A 40 13.38 18.63 10.40
C LEU A 40 12.65 18.94 11.72
N PRO A 41 12.57 20.22 12.16
CA PRO A 41 11.81 20.59 13.34
C PRO A 41 10.34 20.18 13.23
N CYS A 42 9.73 19.70 14.31
CA CYS A 42 8.34 19.22 14.30
C CYS A 42 7.34 20.27 13.82
N GLU A 43 7.53 21.53 14.19
CA GLU A 43 6.65 22.62 13.78
C GLU A 43 6.72 22.90 12.27
N GLU A 44 7.91 22.83 11.69
CA GLU A 44 8.12 23.00 10.26
C GLU A 44 7.53 21.81 9.48
N LEU A 45 7.73 20.59 9.96
CA LEU A 45 7.14 19.39 9.39
C LEU A 45 5.62 19.46 9.41
N GLU A 46 5.02 19.85 10.53
CA GLU A 46 3.57 19.99 10.65
C GLU A 46 3.03 21.07 9.69
N ALA A 47 3.73 22.19 9.54
CA ALA A 47 3.35 23.25 8.60
C ALA A 47 3.35 22.75 7.15
N GLN A 48 4.40 22.01 6.74
CA GLN A 48 4.48 21.41 5.41
C GLN A 48 3.38 20.36 5.20
N ALA A 49 3.14 19.52 6.20
CA ALA A 49 2.09 18.50 6.14
C ALA A 49 0.69 19.13 6.00
N ARG A 50 0.41 20.23 6.70
CA ARG A 50 -0.88 20.94 6.58
C ARG A 50 -1.10 21.51 5.18
N VAL A 51 -0.07 22.07 4.55
CA VAL A 51 -0.15 22.57 3.17
C VAL A 51 -0.53 21.42 2.20
N LEU A 52 0.17 20.30 2.27
CA LEU A 52 -0.09 19.16 1.39
C LEU A 52 -1.43 18.48 1.69
N LEU A 53 -1.83 18.43 2.96
CA LEU A 53 -3.16 17.97 3.34
C LEU A 53 -4.25 18.85 2.70
N GLY A 54 -4.09 20.17 2.77
CA GLY A 54 -5.01 21.11 2.12
C GLY A 54 -5.10 20.91 0.61
N MET A 55 -3.98 20.63 -0.04
CA MET A 55 -3.96 20.29 -1.48
C MET A 55 -4.70 18.98 -1.77
N ALA A 56 -4.50 17.96 -0.94
CA ALA A 56 -5.22 16.68 -1.06
C ALA A 56 -6.73 16.85 -0.82
N GLN A 57 -7.12 17.65 0.17
CA GLN A 57 -8.52 17.97 0.47
C GLN A 57 -9.22 18.69 -0.68
N GLY A 58 -8.50 19.54 -1.39
CA GLY A 58 -9.03 20.29 -2.53
C GLY A 58 -9.49 19.41 -3.70
N SER A 59 -9.12 18.13 -3.73
CA SER A 59 -9.56 17.19 -4.73
C SER A 59 -10.92 16.55 -4.43
N ASP A 60 -11.47 16.78 -3.24
CA ASP A 60 -12.75 16.22 -2.80
C ASP A 60 -13.71 17.28 -2.27
N ALA A 61 -14.99 17.21 -2.66
CA ALA A 61 -16.03 18.16 -2.24
C ALA A 61 -16.28 18.15 -0.72
N ARG A 62 -15.98 17.04 -0.04
CA ARG A 62 -16.12 16.87 1.42
C ARG A 62 -14.80 17.10 2.17
N GLY A 63 -13.70 17.33 1.45
CA GLY A 63 -12.37 17.43 2.03
C GLY A 63 -11.85 16.10 2.60
N GLU A 64 -12.34 14.97 2.08
CA GLU A 64 -11.94 13.65 2.53
C GLU A 64 -10.54 13.30 2.02
N VAL A 65 -9.69 12.76 2.91
CA VAL A 65 -8.31 12.35 2.58
C VAL A 65 -7.94 11.06 3.29
N LEU A 66 -7.33 10.14 2.55
CA LEU A 66 -6.60 9.01 3.11
C LEU A 66 -5.11 9.32 3.14
N ILE A 67 -4.54 9.31 4.35
CA ILE A 67 -3.10 9.45 4.56
C ILE A 67 -2.49 8.07 4.77
N LEU A 68 -1.40 7.80 4.06
CA LEU A 68 -0.58 6.61 4.22
C LEU A 68 0.76 7.01 4.83
N THR A 69 1.17 6.34 5.90
CA THR A 69 2.47 6.57 6.56
C THR A 69 3.21 5.25 6.74
N ASP A 70 4.51 5.32 6.96
CA ASP A 70 5.36 4.12 6.95
C ASP A 70 5.26 3.28 8.22
N VAL A 71 5.55 3.86 9.41
CA VAL A 71 5.61 3.08 10.64
C VAL A 71 4.93 3.78 11.80
N PHE A 72 4.17 3.02 12.58
CA PHE A 72 3.51 3.52 13.79
C PHE A 72 4.54 3.94 14.85
N GLY A 73 4.26 5.07 15.53
CA GLY A 73 5.10 5.57 16.61
C GLY A 73 6.32 6.40 16.17
N ALA A 74 6.58 6.51 14.86
CA ALA A 74 7.64 7.37 14.33
C ALA A 74 7.13 8.78 14.02
N THR A 75 8.05 9.71 13.75
CA THR A 75 7.74 11.13 13.52
C THR A 75 6.72 11.36 12.41
N PRO A 76 6.79 10.73 11.22
CA PRO A 76 5.77 10.91 10.19
C PRO A 76 4.37 10.56 10.70
N CYS A 77 4.20 9.40 11.32
CA CYS A 77 2.93 8.96 11.87
C CYS A 77 2.43 9.89 12.98
N ASN A 78 3.28 10.27 13.93
CA ASN A 78 2.92 11.15 15.03
C ASN A 78 2.47 12.54 14.53
N THR A 79 3.06 13.04 13.46
CA THR A 79 2.67 14.30 12.84
C THR A 79 1.27 14.22 12.27
N VAL A 80 0.96 13.18 11.47
CA VAL A 80 -0.35 13.08 10.82
C VAL A 80 -1.46 12.68 11.77
N GLN A 81 -1.17 12.01 12.89
CA GLN A 81 -2.15 11.74 13.92
C GLN A 81 -2.75 13.04 14.49
N ARG A 82 -1.97 14.12 14.55
CA ARG A 82 -2.45 15.44 14.97
C ARG A 82 -3.31 16.14 13.92
N LEU A 83 -3.20 15.73 12.67
CA LEU A 83 -3.96 16.30 11.54
C LEU A 83 -5.22 15.49 11.25
N ALA A 84 -5.29 14.25 11.68
CA ALA A 84 -6.43 13.36 11.46
C ALA A 84 -7.58 13.72 12.39
N ASP A 85 -8.80 13.75 11.84
CA ASP A 85 -10.04 13.94 12.61
C ASP A 85 -10.86 12.65 12.76
N GLY A 86 -10.42 11.57 12.12
CA GLY A 86 -11.09 10.26 12.15
C GLY A 86 -12.37 10.18 11.32
N GLN A 87 -12.82 11.27 10.76
CA GLN A 87 -14.03 11.36 9.92
C GLN A 87 -13.68 11.67 8.46
N HIS A 88 -13.08 12.83 8.20
CA HIS A 88 -12.71 13.28 6.87
C HIS A 88 -11.24 13.03 6.54
N VAL A 89 -10.39 12.92 7.56
CA VAL A 89 -8.97 12.62 7.41
C VAL A 89 -8.66 11.36 8.19
N LYS A 90 -8.37 10.27 7.46
CA LYS A 90 -8.03 8.97 8.03
C LYS A 90 -6.61 8.57 7.70
N VAL A 91 -5.97 7.85 8.61
CA VAL A 91 -4.54 7.48 8.50
C VAL A 91 -4.40 5.96 8.58
N ILE A 92 -3.60 5.41 7.67
CA ILE A 92 -3.12 4.02 7.72
C ILE A 92 -1.61 4.05 7.85
N THR A 93 -1.08 3.28 8.78
CA THR A 93 0.36 3.04 8.93
C THR A 93 0.78 1.73 8.25
N GLY A 94 2.06 1.56 8.00
CA GLY A 94 2.59 0.35 7.36
C GLY A 94 2.49 0.38 5.83
N VAL A 95 2.54 1.56 5.22
CA VAL A 95 2.42 1.69 3.76
C VAL A 95 3.39 0.77 3.03
N ASN A 96 2.86 0.10 2.04
CA ASN A 96 3.61 -0.72 1.10
C ASN A 96 3.02 -0.57 -0.31
N VAL A 97 3.71 -1.08 -1.31
CA VAL A 97 3.29 -0.96 -2.71
C VAL A 97 1.91 -1.60 -2.96
N PRO A 98 1.60 -2.82 -2.46
CA PRO A 98 0.27 -3.39 -2.62
C PRO A 98 -0.86 -2.54 -2.03
N MET A 99 -0.63 -1.93 -0.87
CA MET A 99 -1.58 -0.99 -0.26
C MET A 99 -1.82 0.22 -1.16
N LEU A 100 -0.74 0.84 -1.64
CA LEU A 100 -0.82 2.01 -2.50
C LEU A 100 -1.53 1.69 -3.82
N TRP A 101 -1.19 0.58 -4.47
CA TRP A 101 -1.87 0.14 -5.71
C TRP A 101 -3.36 -0.06 -5.49
N ARG A 102 -3.73 -0.67 -4.37
CA ARG A 102 -5.14 -0.86 -4.03
C ARG A 102 -5.84 0.47 -3.79
N ALA A 103 -5.21 1.39 -3.05
CA ALA A 103 -5.76 2.73 -2.82
C ALA A 103 -5.97 3.50 -4.13
N LEU A 104 -5.01 3.44 -5.05
CA LEU A 104 -5.12 4.10 -6.35
C LEU A 104 -6.23 3.50 -7.22
N ASN A 105 -6.37 2.17 -7.24
CA ASN A 105 -7.42 1.49 -7.99
C ASN A 105 -8.84 1.83 -7.49
N TYR A 106 -8.99 2.05 -6.20
CA TYR A 106 -10.29 2.31 -5.56
C TYR A 106 -10.44 3.77 -5.09
N ALA A 107 -9.65 4.68 -5.63
CA ALA A 107 -9.62 6.08 -5.20
C ALA A 107 -10.95 6.82 -5.38
N SER A 108 -11.84 6.34 -6.26
CA SER A 108 -13.18 6.91 -6.45
C SER A 108 -14.21 6.43 -5.41
N GLU A 109 -13.90 5.44 -4.61
CA GLU A 109 -14.78 4.92 -3.57
C GLU A 109 -14.91 5.89 -2.38
N PRO A 110 -15.97 5.81 -1.58
CA PRO A 110 -16.07 6.56 -0.32
C PRO A 110 -14.90 6.26 0.60
N LEU A 111 -14.51 7.23 1.43
CA LEU A 111 -13.31 7.13 2.28
C LEU A 111 -13.26 5.85 3.14
N ASP A 112 -14.36 5.45 3.77
CA ASP A 112 -14.41 4.23 4.59
C ASP A 112 -14.16 2.96 3.78
N THR A 113 -14.71 2.89 2.58
CA THR A 113 -14.47 1.78 1.65
C THR A 113 -13.02 1.79 1.18
N LEU A 114 -12.49 2.97 0.85
CA LEU A 114 -11.10 3.13 0.43
C LEU A 114 -10.12 2.66 1.51
N VAL A 115 -10.36 3.03 2.77
CA VAL A 115 -9.58 2.55 3.94
C VAL A 115 -9.59 1.02 4.00
N THR A 116 -10.76 0.41 3.92
CA THR A 116 -10.91 -1.06 3.96
C THR A 116 -10.15 -1.72 2.81
N ARG A 117 -10.25 -1.18 1.60
CA ARG A 117 -9.54 -1.69 0.42
C ARG A 117 -8.02 -1.57 0.55
N ALA A 118 -7.54 -0.43 1.02
CA ALA A 118 -6.11 -0.19 1.22
C ALA A 118 -5.52 -1.13 2.27
N LEU A 119 -6.18 -1.29 3.42
CA LEU A 119 -5.77 -2.22 4.48
C LEU A 119 -5.70 -3.66 3.96
N ALA A 120 -6.73 -4.12 3.25
CA ALA A 120 -6.75 -5.45 2.66
C ALA A 120 -5.62 -5.63 1.64
N GLY A 121 -5.37 -4.63 0.79
CA GLY A 121 -4.28 -4.66 -0.19
C GLY A 121 -2.91 -4.80 0.46
N GLY A 122 -2.64 -4.01 1.48
CA GLY A 122 -1.37 -4.04 2.21
C GLY A 122 -1.12 -5.35 2.94
N THR A 123 -2.17 -5.93 3.52
CA THR A 123 -2.08 -7.20 4.27
C THR A 123 -1.96 -8.40 3.33
N GLN A 124 -2.80 -8.49 2.32
CA GLN A 124 -2.84 -9.61 1.37
C GLN A 124 -1.66 -9.60 0.40
N GLY A 125 -1.05 -8.44 0.17
CA GLY A 125 0.10 -8.28 -0.70
C GLY A 125 1.41 -8.80 -0.12
N VAL A 126 1.45 -9.11 1.17
CA VAL A 126 2.62 -9.68 1.84
C VAL A 126 2.48 -11.19 1.86
N MET A 127 3.24 -11.88 0.99
CA MET A 127 3.15 -13.33 0.84
C MET A 127 4.50 -13.94 0.44
N GLN A 128 4.69 -15.20 0.81
CA GLN A 128 5.79 -15.99 0.28
C GLN A 128 5.42 -16.54 -1.11
N ILE A 129 6.28 -16.29 -2.08
CA ILE A 129 6.09 -16.87 -3.42
C ILE A 129 6.47 -18.34 -3.38
N ALA A 130 5.57 -19.21 -3.88
CA ALA A 130 5.85 -20.63 -4.01
C ALA A 130 6.96 -20.86 -5.04
N SER A 131 7.79 -21.91 -4.81
CA SER A 131 8.84 -22.25 -5.77
C SER A 131 8.23 -22.68 -7.10
N SER A 132 8.84 -22.26 -8.21
CA SER A 132 8.41 -22.55 -9.58
C SER A 132 8.71 -24.00 -10.05
N ARG A 133 9.02 -24.93 -9.15
CA ARG A 133 9.14 -26.35 -9.53
C ARG A 133 7.77 -26.83 -10.00
N PRO A 134 7.66 -27.32 -11.26
CA PRO A 134 6.38 -27.87 -11.71
C PRO A 134 6.00 -29.05 -10.83
N GLN A 135 4.92 -28.94 -10.06
CA GLN A 135 4.37 -30.02 -9.22
C GLN A 135 3.93 -31.21 -10.05
N ASN A 136 3.82 -31.05 -11.38
CA ASN A 136 3.39 -32.10 -12.31
C ASN A 136 4.46 -33.13 -12.63
N GLN A 137 5.67 -33.05 -12.07
CA GLN A 137 6.72 -34.07 -12.17
C GLN A 137 6.86 -34.93 -10.91
N ALA A 138 5.99 -34.74 -9.94
CA ALA A 138 5.86 -35.69 -8.85
C ALA A 138 5.18 -36.95 -9.40
N SER A 139 6.02 -37.91 -9.83
CA SER A 139 5.75 -39.34 -9.91
C SER A 139 4.36 -39.72 -10.45
N GLN A 140 4.26 -39.82 -11.77
CA GLN A 140 3.41 -40.89 -12.28
C GLN A 140 4.01 -42.22 -11.77
N PRO A 141 3.25 -43.05 -11.05
CA PRO A 141 3.72 -44.39 -10.74
C PRO A 141 3.97 -45.06 -12.07
N THR A 142 5.21 -45.39 -12.35
CA THR A 142 5.54 -46.23 -13.50
C THR A 142 4.82 -47.53 -13.28
N SER A 143 3.81 -47.76 -14.10
CA SER A 143 3.11 -49.08 -14.22
C SER A 143 4.05 -50.09 -14.85
N HIS A 144 5.08 -50.50 -14.11
CA HIS A 144 6.04 -51.49 -14.58
C HIS A 144 6.26 -52.62 -13.57
N ASP A 145 5.36 -52.80 -12.62
CA ASP A 145 5.42 -53.94 -11.68
C ASP A 145 4.19 -54.86 -11.73
N GLN A 146 3.66 -55.10 -12.91
CA GLN A 146 2.65 -56.14 -13.10
C GLN A 146 2.94 -57.01 -14.30
N ASP A 147 4.08 -57.69 -14.33
CA ASP A 147 4.26 -58.81 -15.26
C ASP A 147 5.33 -59.81 -14.83
N HIS A 148 5.33 -60.24 -13.57
CA HIS A 148 6.08 -61.45 -13.17
C HIS A 148 5.39 -62.22 -12.06
N ARG A 149 4.15 -62.63 -12.30
CA ARG A 149 3.57 -63.72 -11.54
C ARG A 149 2.58 -64.51 -12.38
N GLN A 150 3.08 -65.20 -13.39
CA GLN A 150 2.43 -66.39 -13.95
C GLN A 150 3.49 -67.15 -14.73
N HIS A 151 4.21 -68.04 -14.06
CA HIS A 151 4.72 -69.29 -14.57
C HIS A 151 5.55 -69.97 -13.51
N GLN A 152 4.84 -70.69 -12.62
CA GLN A 152 5.36 -71.89 -11.98
C GLN A 152 4.19 -72.80 -11.62
N GLN A 153 3.93 -73.67 -12.47
CA GLN A 153 3.47 -75.03 -12.11
C GLN A 153 4.57 -75.98 -12.45
#